data_30171cd7c2cefe1784afe23e822d3d71
#
_entry.id   30171cd7c2cefe1784afe23e822d3d71
#
_cell.length_a   1.000
_cell.length_b   1.000
_cell.length_c   1.000
_cell.angle_alpha   90.00
_cell.angle_beta   90.00
_cell.angle_gamma   90.00
#
_symmetry.space_group_name_H-M   'P 1'
#
loop_
_entity.id
_entity.type
_entity.pdbx_description
1 polymer ?
#
loop_
_entity_poly.entity_id
_entity_poly.type
_entity_poly.pdbx_seq_one_letter_code
_entity_poly.pdbx_strand_id
1 'polypeptide(L)'
;MCTSLLVGKNATVDGSVICTQSSDCGNCDIRLEYVPAAVYQPGEMRVVKGWNVYDFLGTKGSPPVRSGPTITIPQVKQTYAYMATTFPFMNEHQVAIGEATLVGIRTELAPSENSDAKIRITDLSRIALERATTAREAINIMASLMEEHGFNAWNPNWMNLVPGGNDACGEYFAVADKDEVWCFEFLPVGSDWKKDSGEPGVCWCAMRIPDDMFAVNANESIIGEINLSDKDNFMASSNVKSLAIKHGWWDPKSGEPFRWDLAYTGKKANSLRTWRALSMVTPSQNLQPHADGYPMPIRPDKKLSILDIRKIHGDRLEGTEFDQTKGLAAGPFGSPNWPFGAPDQTRAIGTMSSDTIIINQCREWLPALIGGVMWVGLGGGDINLYVPFYAGITRLPKAYTTGVRTQFDWDSAFWVFELVGSWAQLNYVNMIKEIKAEQLRIESAELDRQAAIDEEAWKLYQEDPYLAREHLTNYCIENANEAVDSWRALANSLIAHYSFGTATTIEKFIAPEWWRKEISEKRK
;
A
#
# COMPACT_ATOMS: atom_id res chain seq x y z
N MET A 1 6.83 -5.37 4.23
CA MET A 1 6.63 -4.16 5.09
C MET A 1 6.20 -3.02 4.20
N CYS A 2 5.01 -2.51 4.40
CA CYS A 2 4.30 -1.60 3.49
C CYS A 2 4.36 -0.14 3.98
N THR A 3 3.94 0.79 3.14
CA THR A 3 3.70 2.19 3.52
C THR A 3 2.39 2.62 2.89
N SER A 4 1.51 3.21 3.70
CA SER A 4 0.21 3.72 3.27
C SER A 4 0.05 5.18 3.65
N LEU A 5 -0.49 5.99 2.74
CA LEU A 5 -0.77 7.41 2.94
C LEU A 5 -2.28 7.62 2.91
N LEU A 6 -2.76 8.54 3.75
CA LEU A 6 -4.16 8.94 3.81
C LEU A 6 -4.23 10.46 3.66
N VAL A 7 -5.06 10.94 2.74
CA VAL A 7 -5.18 12.37 2.46
C VAL A 7 -6.64 12.75 2.36
N GLY A 8 -7.06 13.66 3.24
CA GLY A 8 -8.40 14.20 3.22
C GLY A 8 -8.63 15.13 2.02
N LYS A 9 -9.87 15.25 1.56
CA LYS A 9 -10.24 15.95 0.32
C LYS A 9 -9.81 17.41 0.25
N ASN A 10 -9.76 18.10 1.36
CA ASN A 10 -9.33 19.50 1.40
C ASN A 10 -7.80 19.65 1.44
N ALA A 11 -7.06 18.57 1.66
CA ALA A 11 -5.60 18.50 1.62
C ALA A 11 -5.07 18.16 0.22
N THR A 12 -5.93 17.85 -0.77
CA THR A 12 -5.56 17.58 -2.15
C THR A 12 -5.84 18.79 -3.06
N VAL A 13 -5.11 18.89 -4.18
CA VAL A 13 -5.23 20.03 -5.12
C VAL A 13 -6.56 20.05 -5.85
N ASP A 14 -7.13 18.88 -6.12
CA ASP A 14 -8.36 18.69 -6.91
C ASP A 14 -9.60 18.43 -6.04
N GLY A 15 -9.44 18.22 -4.74
CA GLY A 15 -10.54 17.91 -3.83
C GLY A 15 -10.86 16.41 -3.71
N SER A 16 -10.05 15.53 -4.32
CA SER A 16 -10.21 14.08 -4.15
C SER A 16 -9.78 13.60 -2.77
N VAL A 17 -10.37 12.49 -2.32
CA VAL A 17 -9.86 11.71 -1.19
C VAL A 17 -8.83 10.72 -1.73
N ILE A 18 -7.69 10.57 -1.04
CA ILE A 18 -6.64 9.66 -1.47
C ILE A 18 -6.29 8.68 -0.35
N CYS A 19 -6.21 7.39 -0.68
CA CYS A 19 -5.52 6.38 0.12
C CYS A 19 -4.55 5.58 -0.75
N THR A 20 -3.43 5.15 -0.17
CA THR A 20 -2.39 4.45 -0.93
C THR A 20 -1.94 3.18 -0.24
N GLN A 21 -1.25 2.34 -1.01
CA GLN A 21 -0.50 1.19 -0.50
C GLN A 21 0.77 0.98 -1.32
N SER A 22 1.90 0.71 -0.65
CA SER A 22 3.02 -0.02 -1.26
C SER A 22 3.01 -1.45 -0.74
N SER A 23 2.96 -2.43 -1.64
CA SER A 23 3.04 -3.86 -1.28
C SER A 23 4.50 -4.30 -1.31
N ASP A 24 5.21 -4.09 -0.18
CA ASP A 24 6.65 -4.35 -0.09
C ASP A 24 6.92 -5.80 0.34
N CYS A 25 6.35 -6.75 -0.36
CA CYS A 25 6.42 -8.18 -0.05
C CYS A 25 7.66 -8.85 -0.66
N GLY A 26 8.05 -8.42 -1.85
CA GLY A 26 9.10 -9.08 -2.65
C GLY A 26 8.65 -10.40 -3.30
N ASN A 27 7.43 -10.87 -3.02
CA ASN A 27 6.86 -12.13 -3.50
C ASN A 27 5.33 -12.15 -3.57
N CYS A 28 4.68 -11.00 -3.52
CA CYS A 28 3.24 -10.88 -3.76
C CYS A 28 2.88 -11.19 -5.23
N ASP A 29 1.61 -11.36 -5.54
CA ASP A 29 1.17 -11.52 -6.93
C ASP A 29 1.42 -10.23 -7.72
N ILE A 30 2.10 -10.36 -8.84
CA ILE A 30 2.49 -9.24 -9.73
C ILE A 30 1.45 -8.96 -10.81
N ARG A 31 0.36 -9.72 -10.83
CA ARG A 31 -0.70 -9.62 -11.84
C ARG A 31 -1.89 -8.87 -11.29
N LEU A 32 -2.46 -7.99 -12.11
CA LEU A 32 -3.75 -7.41 -11.80
C LEU A 32 -4.86 -8.45 -12.04
N GLU A 33 -5.87 -8.40 -11.17
CA GLU A 33 -7.10 -9.17 -11.24
C GLU A 33 -8.29 -8.20 -11.32
N TYR A 34 -9.18 -8.42 -12.27
CA TYR A 34 -10.51 -7.79 -12.30
C TYR A 34 -11.53 -8.83 -11.82
N VAL A 35 -12.21 -8.54 -10.74
CA VAL A 35 -13.31 -9.36 -10.20
C VAL A 35 -14.63 -8.71 -10.60
N PRO A 36 -15.44 -9.34 -11.44
CA PRO A 36 -16.69 -8.76 -11.90
C PRO A 36 -17.77 -8.74 -10.79
N ALA A 37 -18.70 -7.80 -10.90
CA ALA A 37 -19.94 -7.82 -10.14
C ALA A 37 -20.73 -9.11 -10.44
N ALA A 38 -21.42 -9.64 -9.44
CA ALA A 38 -22.21 -10.86 -9.58
C ALA A 38 -23.51 -10.80 -8.78
N VAL A 39 -24.50 -11.58 -9.21
CA VAL A 39 -25.79 -11.75 -8.53
C VAL A 39 -25.93 -13.20 -8.07
N TYR A 40 -26.36 -13.42 -6.86
CA TYR A 40 -26.43 -14.72 -6.20
C TYR A 40 -27.88 -15.05 -5.79
N GLN A 41 -28.17 -16.35 -5.69
CA GLN A 41 -29.47 -16.83 -5.24
C GLN A 41 -29.55 -16.79 -3.70
N PRO A 42 -30.77 -16.64 -3.13
CA PRO A 42 -30.96 -16.74 -1.69
C PRO A 42 -30.45 -18.09 -1.12
N GLY A 43 -29.65 -18.03 -0.05
CA GLY A 43 -29.06 -19.19 0.60
C GLY A 43 -27.72 -19.65 0.05
N GLU A 44 -27.19 -19.03 -1.00
CA GLU A 44 -25.82 -19.27 -1.42
C GLU A 44 -24.81 -18.88 -0.34
N MET A 45 -23.68 -19.57 -0.31
CA MET A 45 -22.62 -19.37 0.68
C MET A 45 -21.32 -18.92 -0.01
N ARG A 46 -20.66 -17.94 0.57
CA ARG A 46 -19.32 -17.49 0.19
C ARG A 46 -18.27 -18.31 0.93
N VAL A 47 -17.45 -19.04 0.18
CA VAL A 47 -16.29 -19.74 0.75
C VAL A 47 -15.18 -18.73 0.98
N VAL A 48 -14.71 -18.62 2.22
CA VAL A 48 -13.57 -17.81 2.63
C VAL A 48 -12.39 -18.74 2.84
N LYS A 49 -11.38 -18.61 1.98
CA LYS A 49 -10.12 -19.33 2.12
C LYS A 49 -9.10 -18.36 2.67
N GLY A 50 -8.70 -18.52 3.91
CA GLY A 50 -7.58 -17.77 4.47
C GLY A 50 -6.31 -18.13 3.69
N TRP A 51 -5.77 -17.21 2.90
CA TRP A 51 -4.52 -17.41 2.19
C TRP A 51 -3.44 -16.51 2.75
N ASN A 52 -2.22 -17.04 2.69
CA ASN A 52 -1.05 -16.29 3.04
C ASN A 52 -0.63 -15.43 1.83
N VAL A 53 -0.16 -14.22 2.07
CA VAL A 53 0.39 -13.35 1.02
C VAL A 53 1.54 -14.00 0.23
N TYR A 54 2.19 -15.01 0.81
CA TYR A 54 3.29 -15.77 0.19
C TYR A 54 2.85 -16.97 -0.67
N ASP A 55 1.55 -17.24 -0.77
CA ASP A 55 1.03 -18.35 -1.59
C ASP A 55 1.08 -18.06 -3.11
N PHE A 56 1.65 -16.93 -3.52
CA PHE A 56 1.66 -16.43 -4.91
C PHE A 56 2.88 -16.79 -5.74
N LEU A 57 3.82 -17.57 -5.22
CA LEU A 57 4.95 -18.09 -6.00
C LEU A 57 4.49 -19.17 -6.99
N GLY A 58 3.53 -18.85 -7.85
CA GLY A 58 3.02 -19.76 -8.87
C GLY A 58 4.04 -20.04 -9.97
N THR A 59 3.82 -21.12 -10.72
CA THR A 59 4.48 -21.35 -12.02
C THR A 59 3.69 -20.67 -13.13
N LYS A 60 4.35 -20.31 -14.23
CA LYS A 60 3.69 -19.69 -15.39
C LYS A 60 2.45 -20.51 -15.82
N GLY A 61 1.30 -19.86 -15.85
CA GLY A 61 0.02 -20.46 -16.25
C GLY A 61 -0.74 -21.20 -15.15
N SER A 62 -0.23 -21.26 -13.93
CA SER A 62 -0.95 -21.82 -12.79
C SER A 62 -1.41 -20.71 -11.83
N PRO A 63 -2.66 -20.73 -11.36
CA PRO A 63 -3.07 -19.81 -10.31
C PRO A 63 -2.31 -20.12 -9.02
N PRO A 64 -2.14 -19.12 -8.13
CA PRO A 64 -1.53 -19.36 -6.83
C PRO A 64 -2.35 -20.36 -6.02
N VAL A 65 -1.65 -21.21 -5.28
CA VAL A 65 -2.27 -22.16 -4.35
C VAL A 65 -2.69 -21.38 -3.10
N ARG A 66 -3.98 -21.28 -2.85
CA ARG A 66 -4.54 -20.67 -1.64
C ARG A 66 -4.58 -21.72 -0.54
N SER A 67 -3.68 -21.64 0.43
CA SER A 67 -3.63 -22.49 1.61
C SER A 67 -4.09 -21.72 2.85
N GLY A 68 -4.89 -22.34 3.69
CA GLY A 68 -5.36 -21.73 4.94
C GLY A 68 -6.67 -22.29 5.45
N PRO A 69 -7.13 -21.87 6.64
CA PRO A 69 -8.41 -22.30 7.17
C PRO A 69 -9.53 -21.85 6.24
N THR A 70 -10.51 -22.74 6.03
CA THR A 70 -11.66 -22.46 5.20
C THR A 70 -12.90 -22.34 6.08
N ILE A 71 -13.63 -21.25 5.93
CA ILE A 71 -14.97 -21.08 6.51
C ILE A 71 -15.97 -20.72 5.41
N THR A 72 -17.24 -20.79 5.72
CA THR A 72 -18.32 -20.32 4.86
C THR A 72 -19.12 -19.26 5.59
N ILE A 73 -19.47 -18.20 4.88
CA ILE A 73 -20.34 -17.12 5.36
C ILE A 73 -21.52 -16.96 4.41
N PRO A 74 -22.66 -16.42 4.84
CA PRO A 74 -23.76 -16.11 3.93
C PRO A 74 -23.31 -15.19 2.79
N GLN A 75 -23.68 -15.55 1.55
CA GLN A 75 -23.44 -14.67 0.42
C GLN A 75 -24.51 -13.58 0.36
N VAL A 76 -24.09 -12.37 -0.07
CA VAL A 76 -25.03 -11.28 -0.33
C VAL A 76 -25.69 -11.45 -1.69
N LYS A 77 -26.87 -10.82 -1.88
CA LYS A 77 -27.61 -10.92 -3.14
C LYS A 77 -26.81 -10.42 -4.35
N GLN A 78 -25.98 -9.40 -4.15
CA GLN A 78 -25.17 -8.78 -5.20
C GLN A 78 -23.80 -8.43 -4.63
N THR A 79 -22.76 -8.71 -5.41
CA THR A 79 -21.40 -8.22 -5.16
C THR A 79 -21.01 -7.18 -6.20
N TYR A 80 -20.10 -6.27 -5.83
CA TYR A 80 -19.59 -5.22 -6.71
C TYR A 80 -18.29 -5.65 -7.39
N ALA A 81 -18.05 -5.08 -8.58
CA ALA A 81 -16.79 -5.29 -9.28
C ALA A 81 -15.64 -4.51 -8.60
N TYR A 82 -14.45 -5.11 -8.58
CA TYR A 82 -13.25 -4.46 -8.04
C TYR A 82 -11.98 -4.94 -8.73
N MET A 83 -10.89 -4.17 -8.52
CA MET A 83 -9.55 -4.56 -8.96
C MET A 83 -8.67 -4.94 -7.76
N ALA A 84 -7.74 -5.87 -8.02
CA ALA A 84 -6.83 -6.41 -7.02
C ALA A 84 -5.50 -6.87 -7.64
N THR A 85 -4.51 -7.06 -6.76
CA THR A 85 -3.42 -8.04 -6.90
C THR A 85 -3.55 -9.05 -5.75
N THR A 86 -2.50 -9.26 -4.95
CA THR A 86 -2.61 -9.92 -3.64
C THR A 86 -3.63 -9.22 -2.77
N PHE A 87 -3.57 -7.88 -2.71
CA PHE A 87 -4.54 -7.05 -2.00
C PHE A 87 -5.50 -6.38 -3.00
N PRO A 88 -6.75 -6.12 -2.63
CA PRO A 88 -7.67 -5.37 -3.46
C PRO A 88 -7.41 -3.87 -3.34
N PHE A 89 -7.81 -3.11 -4.36
CA PHE A 89 -7.53 -1.68 -4.48
C PHE A 89 -8.77 -0.82 -4.29
N MET A 90 -9.73 -0.96 -5.21
CA MET A 90 -10.94 -0.15 -5.25
C MET A 90 -12.05 -0.92 -5.95
N ASN A 91 -13.30 -0.71 -5.50
CA ASN A 91 -14.48 -1.22 -6.18
C ASN A 91 -15.15 -0.14 -7.05
N GLU A 92 -16.16 -0.55 -7.82
CA GLU A 92 -16.91 0.31 -8.74
C GLU A 92 -17.72 1.43 -8.07
N HIS A 93 -17.81 1.44 -6.72
CA HIS A 93 -18.42 2.50 -5.90
C HIS A 93 -17.38 3.47 -5.30
N GLN A 94 -16.11 3.39 -5.71
CA GLN A 94 -14.99 4.16 -5.16
C GLN A 94 -14.66 3.83 -3.71
N VAL A 95 -15.09 2.69 -3.18
CA VAL A 95 -14.55 2.22 -1.89
C VAL A 95 -13.16 1.67 -2.15
N ALA A 96 -12.17 2.24 -1.49
CA ALA A 96 -10.76 1.93 -1.68
C ALA A 96 -10.11 1.47 -0.38
N ILE A 97 -9.19 0.51 -0.49
CA ILE A 97 -8.46 -0.05 0.64
C ILE A 97 -6.96 -0.05 0.33
N GLY A 98 -6.16 0.47 1.27
CA GLY A 98 -4.70 0.31 1.31
C GLY A 98 -4.32 -0.45 2.59
N GLU A 99 -3.31 -1.30 2.52
CA GLU A 99 -2.91 -2.18 3.62
C GLU A 99 -1.49 -1.87 4.14
N ALA A 100 -1.26 -2.09 5.44
CA ALA A 100 0.07 -2.22 6.02
C ALA A 100 0.03 -3.04 7.32
N THR A 101 0.89 -4.03 7.44
CA THR A 101 1.03 -4.81 8.67
C THR A 101 1.47 -3.93 9.84
N LEU A 102 0.82 -4.00 10.97
CA LEU A 102 1.27 -3.38 12.23
C LEU A 102 2.27 -4.30 12.93
N VAL A 103 3.50 -3.82 13.10
CA VAL A 103 4.55 -4.57 13.81
C VAL A 103 4.74 -4.03 15.24
N GLY A 104 5.24 -4.90 16.12
CA GLY A 104 5.56 -4.52 17.51
C GLY A 104 4.34 -4.32 18.41
N ILE A 105 3.24 -5.02 18.13
CA ILE A 105 2.11 -5.09 19.06
C ILE A 105 2.47 -5.95 20.28
N ARG A 106 1.65 -5.86 21.34
CA ARG A 106 1.85 -6.67 22.55
C ARG A 106 1.85 -8.16 22.22
N THR A 107 2.85 -8.89 22.70
CA THR A 107 3.08 -10.33 22.42
C THR A 107 1.95 -11.23 22.87
N GLU A 108 1.26 -10.84 23.95
CA GLU A 108 0.10 -11.53 24.51
C GLU A 108 -1.08 -11.62 23.55
N LEU A 109 -1.09 -10.77 22.51
CA LEU A 109 -2.11 -10.77 21.47
C LEU A 109 -1.83 -11.79 20.36
N ALA A 110 -0.64 -12.39 20.31
CA ALA A 110 -0.26 -13.31 19.24
C ALA A 110 -1.26 -14.48 19.13
N PRO A 111 -1.81 -14.75 17.94
CA PRO A 111 -2.60 -15.95 17.71
C PRO A 111 -1.69 -17.18 17.63
N SER A 112 -2.25 -18.38 17.75
CA SER A 112 -1.56 -19.62 17.45
C SER A 112 -2.08 -20.25 16.14
N GLU A 113 -1.31 -21.19 15.60
CA GLU A 113 -1.74 -21.98 14.43
C GLU A 113 -3.09 -22.65 14.65
N ASN A 114 -3.32 -23.15 15.87
CA ASN A 114 -4.52 -23.86 16.27
C ASN A 114 -5.61 -22.97 16.88
N SER A 115 -5.51 -21.66 16.72
CA SER A 115 -6.54 -20.72 17.17
C SER A 115 -7.86 -20.95 16.46
N ASP A 116 -8.96 -20.68 17.17
CA ASP A 116 -10.31 -20.65 16.57
C ASP A 116 -10.47 -19.48 15.59
N ALA A 117 -9.61 -18.46 15.64
CA ALA A 117 -9.60 -17.34 14.70
C ALA A 117 -9.30 -17.81 13.28
N LYS A 118 -10.13 -17.42 12.31
CA LYS A 118 -10.10 -17.93 10.93
C LYS A 118 -9.98 -16.86 9.85
N ILE A 119 -10.31 -15.60 10.15
CA ILE A 119 -10.28 -14.51 9.16
C ILE A 119 -8.86 -13.99 8.96
N ARG A 120 -8.45 -13.86 7.71
CA ARG A 120 -7.18 -13.24 7.29
C ARG A 120 -7.43 -12.00 6.43
N ILE A 121 -6.44 -11.12 6.37
CA ILE A 121 -6.54 -9.80 5.72
C ILE A 121 -6.92 -9.87 4.25
N THR A 122 -6.39 -10.83 3.51
CA THR A 122 -6.58 -10.95 2.06
C THR A 122 -8.03 -11.22 1.67
N ASP A 123 -8.73 -12.10 2.38
CA ASP A 123 -10.16 -12.33 2.14
C ASP A 123 -11.01 -11.22 2.75
N LEU A 124 -10.61 -10.70 3.92
CA LEU A 124 -11.34 -9.66 4.64
C LEU A 124 -11.54 -8.41 3.77
N SER A 125 -10.45 -7.89 3.19
CA SER A 125 -10.49 -6.71 2.33
C SER A 125 -11.25 -6.96 1.03
N ARG A 126 -11.15 -8.16 0.43
CA ARG A 126 -11.93 -8.54 -0.77
C ARG A 126 -13.43 -8.58 -0.48
N ILE A 127 -13.85 -9.18 0.66
CA ILE A 127 -15.25 -9.22 1.06
C ILE A 127 -15.80 -7.81 1.30
N ALA A 128 -15.00 -6.92 1.88
CA ALA A 128 -15.39 -5.53 2.05
C ALA A 128 -15.65 -4.85 0.70
N LEU A 129 -14.76 -4.99 -0.29
CA LEU A 129 -14.97 -4.41 -1.62
C LEU A 129 -16.11 -5.09 -2.40
N GLU A 130 -16.34 -6.39 -2.19
CA GLU A 130 -17.49 -7.11 -2.76
C GLU A 130 -18.83 -6.51 -2.30
N ARG A 131 -18.90 -5.86 -1.12
CA ARG A 131 -20.18 -5.61 -0.42
C ARG A 131 -20.43 -4.15 -0.04
N ALA A 132 -19.39 -3.33 0.11
CA ALA A 132 -19.51 -1.97 0.62
C ALA A 132 -19.68 -0.92 -0.49
N THR A 133 -20.44 0.13 -0.17
CA THR A 133 -20.63 1.32 -1.00
C THR A 133 -20.03 2.57 -0.36
N THR A 134 -19.61 2.48 0.92
CA THR A 134 -18.95 3.55 1.66
C THR A 134 -17.80 3.00 2.50
N ALA A 135 -16.86 3.87 2.90
CA ALA A 135 -15.74 3.51 3.78
C ALA A 135 -16.23 2.97 5.14
N ARG A 136 -17.23 3.60 5.74
CA ARG A 136 -17.82 3.15 7.02
C ARG A 136 -18.48 1.78 6.91
N GLU A 137 -19.19 1.53 5.81
CA GLU A 137 -19.80 0.22 5.55
C GLU A 137 -18.71 -0.86 5.41
N ALA A 138 -17.62 -0.57 4.68
CA ALA A 138 -16.48 -1.47 4.55
C ALA A 138 -15.86 -1.82 5.91
N ILE A 139 -15.60 -0.83 6.77
CA ILE A 139 -15.08 -1.03 8.12
C ILE A 139 -16.04 -1.91 8.94
N ASN A 140 -17.34 -1.61 8.94
CA ASN A 140 -18.33 -2.38 9.70
C ASN A 140 -18.45 -3.83 9.22
N ILE A 141 -18.39 -4.09 7.91
CA ILE A 141 -18.38 -5.44 7.35
C ILE A 141 -17.15 -6.20 7.83
N MET A 142 -15.98 -5.60 7.74
CA MET A 142 -14.71 -6.22 8.17
C MET A 142 -14.69 -6.47 9.67
N ALA A 143 -15.10 -5.49 10.47
CA ALA A 143 -15.17 -5.59 11.93
C ALA A 143 -16.10 -6.73 12.36
N SER A 144 -17.33 -6.78 11.82
CA SER A 144 -18.31 -7.81 12.17
C SER A 144 -17.81 -9.22 11.84
N LEU A 145 -17.16 -9.40 10.69
CA LEU A 145 -16.59 -10.70 10.32
C LEU A 145 -15.47 -11.13 11.27
N MET A 146 -14.60 -10.20 11.67
CA MET A 146 -13.51 -10.50 12.60
C MET A 146 -14.01 -10.70 14.03
N GLU A 147 -15.02 -9.95 14.47
CA GLU A 147 -15.64 -10.15 15.79
C GLU A 147 -16.27 -11.55 15.91
N GLU A 148 -16.95 -12.02 14.86
CA GLU A 148 -17.62 -13.34 14.85
C GLU A 148 -16.64 -14.50 14.62
N HIS A 149 -15.69 -14.37 13.69
CA HIS A 149 -14.86 -15.49 13.22
C HIS A 149 -13.41 -15.43 13.68
N GLY A 150 -13.02 -14.39 14.42
CA GLY A 150 -11.67 -14.14 14.93
C GLY A 150 -10.68 -13.73 13.85
N PHE A 151 -9.88 -12.73 14.14
CA PHE A 151 -8.78 -12.29 13.29
C PHE A 151 -7.52 -13.12 13.53
N ASN A 152 -6.98 -13.73 12.48
CA ASN A 152 -5.79 -14.57 12.54
C ASN A 152 -4.65 -13.94 11.72
N ALA A 153 -3.74 -13.26 12.42
CA ALA A 153 -2.49 -12.72 11.86
C ALA A 153 -1.33 -13.72 11.89
N TRP A 154 -1.56 -14.99 12.30
CA TRP A 154 -0.49 -15.98 12.39
C TRP A 154 0.16 -16.24 11.03
N ASN A 155 1.50 -16.09 10.99
CA ASN A 155 2.28 -16.30 9.80
C ASN A 155 3.67 -16.85 10.15
N PRO A 156 3.94 -18.16 9.92
CA PRO A 156 5.20 -18.79 10.26
C PRO A 156 6.40 -18.21 9.50
N ASN A 157 6.19 -17.61 8.36
CA ASN A 157 7.28 -17.06 7.54
C ASN A 157 7.80 -15.72 8.11
N TRP A 158 6.96 -14.93 8.77
CA TRP A 158 7.38 -13.69 9.44
C TRP A 158 8.29 -13.96 10.63
N MET A 159 8.01 -15.02 11.39
CA MET A 159 8.74 -15.41 12.59
C MET A 159 10.23 -15.67 12.30
N ASN A 160 10.56 -16.06 11.06
CA ASN A 160 11.92 -16.37 10.65
C ASN A 160 12.64 -15.22 9.91
N LEU A 161 11.93 -14.18 9.48
CA LEU A 161 12.48 -13.12 8.63
C LEU A 161 12.96 -11.88 9.41
N VAL A 162 12.50 -11.68 10.65
CA VAL A 162 12.89 -10.52 11.47
C VAL A 162 13.66 -11.03 12.69
N PRO A 163 15.01 -10.93 12.70
CA PRO A 163 15.80 -11.31 13.88
C PRO A 163 15.33 -10.54 15.12
N GLY A 164 14.87 -11.26 16.16
CA GLY A 164 14.30 -10.66 17.37
C GLY A 164 12.89 -10.07 17.20
N GLY A 165 12.22 -10.38 16.10
CA GLY A 165 10.84 -9.97 15.85
C GLY A 165 9.86 -10.70 16.77
N ASN A 166 8.92 -9.95 17.32
CA ASN A 166 7.77 -10.50 18.04
C ASN A 166 6.87 -11.24 17.05
N ASP A 167 6.41 -12.42 17.45
CA ASP A 167 5.47 -13.25 16.68
C ASP A 167 4.07 -12.61 16.55
N ALA A 168 3.83 -11.45 17.18
CA ALA A 168 2.58 -10.76 17.20
C ALA A 168 2.56 -9.62 16.17
N CYS A 169 1.69 -9.76 15.17
CA CYS A 169 1.36 -8.71 14.23
C CYS A 169 -0.12 -8.34 14.34
N GLY A 170 -0.41 -7.06 14.22
CA GLY A 170 -1.72 -6.55 13.87
C GLY A 170 -1.75 -6.15 12.40
N GLU A 171 -2.86 -5.57 12.00
CA GLU A 171 -3.01 -5.05 10.65
C GLU A 171 -3.66 -3.67 10.66
N TYR A 172 -3.45 -2.97 9.57
CA TYR A 172 -3.97 -1.66 9.30
C TYR A 172 -4.55 -1.60 7.91
N PHE A 173 -5.70 -0.96 7.77
CA PHE A 173 -6.23 -0.54 6.49
C PHE A 173 -6.44 0.98 6.45
N ALA A 174 -5.97 1.63 5.38
CA ALA A 174 -6.53 2.88 4.93
C ALA A 174 -7.82 2.55 4.18
N VAL A 175 -8.96 3.00 4.67
CA VAL A 175 -10.26 2.77 4.02
C VAL A 175 -10.82 4.10 3.58
N ALA A 176 -11.05 4.27 2.28
CA ALA A 176 -11.53 5.52 1.71
C ALA A 176 -12.77 5.32 0.85
N ASP A 177 -13.52 6.38 0.72
CA ASP A 177 -14.51 6.57 -0.32
C ASP A 177 -14.40 8.00 -0.88
N LYS A 178 -15.35 8.43 -1.70
CA LYS A 178 -15.36 9.77 -2.29
C LYS A 178 -15.51 10.91 -1.26
N ASP A 179 -15.94 10.62 -0.03
CA ASP A 179 -16.27 11.61 1.00
C ASP A 179 -15.23 11.69 2.12
N GLU A 180 -14.64 10.55 2.50
CA GLU A 180 -13.78 10.47 3.69
C GLU A 180 -12.72 9.36 3.60
N VAL A 181 -11.68 9.45 4.43
CA VAL A 181 -10.65 8.41 4.60
C VAL A 181 -10.44 8.09 6.07
N TRP A 182 -10.28 6.81 6.36
CA TRP A 182 -10.16 6.24 7.70
C TRP A 182 -8.86 5.47 7.86
N CYS A 183 -8.23 5.64 9.02
CA CYS A 183 -7.24 4.73 9.56
C CYS A 183 -7.96 3.64 10.36
N PHE A 184 -7.91 2.39 9.93
CA PHE A 184 -8.55 1.25 10.59
C PHE A 184 -7.48 0.26 11.05
N GLU A 185 -7.22 0.21 12.36
CA GLU A 185 -6.25 -0.69 12.99
C GLU A 185 -6.95 -1.81 13.75
N PHE A 186 -6.48 -3.05 13.58
CA PHE A 186 -7.08 -4.20 14.22
C PHE A 186 -6.03 -5.24 14.62
N LEU A 187 -6.26 -5.89 15.74
CA LEU A 187 -5.30 -6.74 16.44
C LEU A 187 -5.96 -8.06 16.81
N PRO A 188 -5.24 -9.19 16.73
CA PRO A 188 -5.73 -10.43 17.31
C PRO A 188 -5.89 -10.27 18.84
N VAL A 189 -6.62 -11.18 19.47
CA VAL A 189 -6.93 -11.13 20.91
C VAL A 189 -6.27 -12.25 21.73
N GLY A 190 -5.21 -12.83 21.18
CA GLY A 190 -4.44 -13.91 21.82
C GLY A 190 -4.83 -15.32 21.35
N SER A 191 -4.02 -16.29 21.75
CA SER A 191 -4.18 -17.69 21.33
C SER A 191 -5.37 -18.41 21.98
N ASP A 192 -5.86 -17.89 23.10
CA ASP A 192 -6.87 -18.54 23.94
C ASP A 192 -8.31 -18.17 23.54
N TRP A 193 -8.48 -17.23 22.61
CA TRP A 193 -9.81 -16.85 22.15
C TRP A 193 -10.58 -18.04 21.56
N LYS A 194 -11.85 -18.14 21.93
CA LYS A 194 -12.80 -19.15 21.45
C LYS A 194 -14.01 -18.50 20.79
N LYS A 195 -14.44 -19.02 19.65
CA LYS A 195 -15.58 -18.51 18.91
C LYS A 195 -16.85 -18.41 19.76
N ASP A 196 -17.08 -19.37 20.64
CA ASP A 196 -18.27 -19.44 21.48
C ASP A 196 -18.10 -18.74 22.85
N SER A 197 -17.05 -17.96 23.04
CA SER A 197 -16.78 -17.26 24.30
C SER A 197 -17.72 -16.10 24.60
N GLY A 198 -18.41 -15.57 23.59
CA GLY A 198 -19.18 -14.34 23.70
C GLY A 198 -18.31 -13.06 23.62
N GLU A 199 -16.99 -13.19 23.54
CA GLU A 199 -16.04 -12.08 23.39
C GLU A 199 -15.69 -11.85 21.93
N PRO A 200 -15.50 -10.59 21.47
CA PRO A 200 -15.07 -10.31 20.08
C PRO A 200 -13.76 -11.00 19.74
N GLY A 201 -13.68 -11.62 18.55
CA GLY A 201 -12.48 -12.30 18.05
C GLY A 201 -11.40 -11.36 17.50
N VAL A 202 -11.51 -10.07 17.76
CA VAL A 202 -10.60 -9.02 17.35
C VAL A 202 -10.70 -7.84 18.32
N CYS A 203 -9.62 -7.08 18.45
CA CYS A 203 -9.65 -5.75 19.07
C CYS A 203 -9.31 -4.73 17.98
N TRP A 204 -10.17 -3.73 17.77
CA TRP A 204 -10.00 -2.79 16.68
C TRP A 204 -10.42 -1.37 17.03
N CYS A 205 -9.82 -0.42 16.31
CA CYS A 205 -10.19 0.99 16.35
C CYS A 205 -10.05 1.60 14.95
N ALA A 206 -10.98 2.46 14.59
CA ALA A 206 -10.90 3.27 13.37
C ALA A 206 -10.99 4.76 13.72
N MET A 207 -10.13 5.55 13.09
CA MET A 207 -10.04 7.00 13.23
C MET A 207 -10.20 7.65 11.85
N ARG A 208 -11.16 8.56 11.71
CA ARG A 208 -11.32 9.39 10.50
C ARG A 208 -10.16 10.39 10.42
N ILE A 209 -9.57 10.51 9.25
CA ILE A 209 -8.61 11.57 8.97
C ILE A 209 -9.40 12.83 8.59
N PRO A 210 -9.21 13.97 9.27
CA PRO A 210 -9.91 15.20 8.92
C PRO A 210 -9.63 15.62 7.47
N ASP A 211 -10.59 16.31 6.85
CA ASP A 211 -10.57 16.62 5.42
C ASP A 211 -9.34 17.42 4.96
N ASP A 212 -8.75 18.23 5.83
CA ASP A 212 -7.60 19.08 5.55
C ASP A 212 -6.26 18.52 6.06
N MET A 213 -6.25 17.22 6.38
CA MET A 213 -5.11 16.56 7.01
C MET A 213 -4.53 15.43 6.14
N PHE A 214 -3.31 15.08 6.49
CA PHE A 214 -2.52 13.98 5.94
C PHE A 214 -2.10 13.04 7.08
N ALA A 215 -2.06 11.75 6.80
CA ALA A 215 -1.47 10.75 7.70
C ALA A 215 -0.66 9.71 6.92
N VAL A 216 0.26 9.05 7.61
CA VAL A 216 1.08 7.98 7.05
C VAL A 216 1.18 6.81 8.02
N ASN A 217 0.89 5.61 7.55
CA ASN A 217 1.23 4.38 8.26
C ASN A 217 2.44 3.72 7.61
N ALA A 218 3.48 3.54 8.40
CA ALA A 218 4.74 2.91 8.02
C ALA A 218 5.01 1.65 8.88
N ASN A 219 4.00 0.78 9.00
CA ASN A 219 3.97 -0.41 9.86
C ASN A 219 3.96 -0.09 11.36
N GLU A 220 3.45 1.06 11.74
CA GLU A 220 3.33 1.50 13.13
C GLU A 220 1.89 1.91 13.43
N SER A 221 1.45 1.76 14.69
CA SER A 221 0.16 2.31 15.10
C SER A 221 0.20 3.84 15.05
N ILE A 222 -0.79 4.45 14.40
CA ILE A 222 -0.90 5.91 14.26
C ILE A 222 -2.12 6.50 14.98
N ILE A 223 -2.99 5.64 15.52
CA ILE A 223 -4.12 6.06 16.34
C ILE A 223 -3.61 6.33 17.75
N GLY A 224 -3.74 7.56 18.20
CA GLY A 224 -3.36 7.99 19.54
C GLY A 224 -4.51 7.90 20.54
N GLU A 225 -4.86 9.04 21.14
CA GLU A 225 -6.03 9.15 22.01
C GLU A 225 -7.32 8.95 21.22
N ILE A 226 -8.25 8.16 21.77
CA ILE A 226 -9.54 7.88 21.15
C ILE A 226 -10.70 8.46 21.96
N ASN A 227 -11.63 9.12 21.27
CA ASN A 227 -12.86 9.65 21.84
C ASN A 227 -14.09 8.89 21.32
N LEU A 228 -14.50 7.85 22.03
CA LEU A 228 -15.63 7.00 21.62
C LEU A 228 -16.99 7.68 21.69
N SER A 229 -17.11 8.89 22.26
CA SER A 229 -18.33 9.68 22.20
C SER A 229 -18.50 10.41 20.87
N ASP A 230 -17.39 10.65 20.15
CA ASP A 230 -17.35 11.26 18.83
C ASP A 230 -17.50 10.16 17.74
N LYS A 231 -18.74 9.82 17.43
CA LYS A 231 -19.09 8.78 16.45
C LYS A 231 -18.81 9.19 15.00
N ASP A 232 -18.61 10.46 14.74
CA ASP A 232 -18.26 10.95 13.41
C ASP A 232 -16.79 10.68 13.08
N ASN A 233 -15.93 10.64 14.09
CA ASN A 233 -14.49 10.50 13.90
C ASN A 233 -13.88 9.22 14.49
N PHE A 234 -14.62 8.46 15.32
CA PHE A 234 -14.11 7.21 15.91
C PHE A 234 -15.13 6.09 15.90
N MET A 235 -14.65 4.90 15.55
CA MET A 235 -15.33 3.62 15.70
C MET A 235 -14.38 2.63 16.38
N ALA A 236 -14.90 1.72 17.22
CA ALA A 236 -14.06 0.71 17.85
C ALA A 236 -14.87 -0.50 18.32
N SER A 237 -14.19 -1.63 18.53
CA SER A 237 -14.75 -2.82 19.15
C SER A 237 -15.14 -2.58 20.62
N SER A 238 -16.11 -3.35 21.10
CA SER A 238 -16.59 -3.24 22.49
C SER A 238 -15.50 -3.52 23.52
N ASN A 239 -14.50 -4.35 23.17
CA ASN A 239 -13.41 -4.76 24.04
C ASN A 239 -12.19 -3.82 24.02
N VAL A 240 -12.22 -2.70 23.27
CA VAL A 240 -11.06 -1.81 23.06
C VAL A 240 -10.41 -1.28 24.34
N LYS A 241 -11.15 -1.08 25.42
CA LYS A 241 -10.60 -0.66 26.73
C LYS A 241 -10.47 -1.83 27.71
N SER A 242 -11.43 -2.74 27.72
CA SER A 242 -11.45 -3.86 28.66
C SER A 242 -10.27 -4.83 28.44
N LEU A 243 -9.86 -5.04 27.18
CA LEU A 243 -8.68 -5.87 26.87
C LEU A 243 -7.39 -5.23 27.41
N ALA A 244 -7.20 -3.93 27.26
CA ALA A 244 -6.06 -3.20 27.80
C ALA A 244 -6.03 -3.21 29.33
N ILE A 245 -7.18 -3.09 29.98
CA ILE A 245 -7.32 -3.18 31.44
C ILE A 245 -6.98 -4.59 31.92
N LYS A 246 -7.52 -5.63 31.25
CA LYS A 246 -7.26 -7.04 31.58
C LYS A 246 -5.77 -7.38 31.63
N HIS A 247 -5.00 -6.81 30.71
CA HIS A 247 -3.55 -7.04 30.63
C HIS A 247 -2.70 -6.02 31.41
N GLY A 248 -3.32 -5.01 32.07
CA GLY A 248 -2.60 -3.98 32.80
C GLY A 248 -1.85 -2.97 31.93
N TRP A 249 -2.23 -2.83 30.66
CA TRP A 249 -1.61 -1.89 29.72
C TRP A 249 -2.18 -0.48 29.86
N TRP A 250 -3.31 -0.33 30.49
CA TRP A 250 -3.93 0.93 30.86
C TRP A 250 -4.77 0.79 32.13
N ASP A 251 -4.64 1.79 33.03
CA ASP A 251 -5.44 1.87 34.25
C ASP A 251 -6.39 3.08 34.19
N PRO A 252 -7.71 2.87 34.17
CA PRO A 252 -8.68 3.97 34.17
C PRO A 252 -8.61 4.88 35.41
N LYS A 253 -7.94 4.42 36.49
CA LYS A 253 -7.75 5.21 37.74
C LYS A 253 -6.49 6.06 37.71
N SER A 254 -5.61 5.89 36.72
CA SER A 254 -4.36 6.67 36.60
C SER A 254 -4.60 8.16 36.34
N GLY A 255 -5.77 8.54 35.81
CA GLY A 255 -6.05 9.87 35.32
C GLY A 255 -5.52 10.14 33.90
N GLU A 256 -4.75 9.23 33.33
CA GLU A 256 -4.22 9.34 31.97
C GLU A 256 -5.29 8.96 30.93
N PRO A 257 -5.40 9.69 29.82
CA PRO A 257 -6.34 9.36 28.77
C PRO A 257 -5.98 7.99 28.15
N PHE A 258 -7.00 7.28 27.65
CA PHE A 258 -6.74 6.05 26.91
C PHE A 258 -6.14 6.38 25.55
N ARG A 259 -4.93 5.86 25.32
CA ARG A 259 -4.25 5.93 24.02
C ARG A 259 -4.11 4.53 23.44
N TRP A 260 -4.60 4.35 22.22
CA TRP A 260 -4.55 3.08 21.51
C TRP A 260 -3.10 2.64 21.25
N ASP A 261 -2.26 3.54 20.69
CA ASP A 261 -0.85 3.26 20.41
C ASP A 261 -0.08 2.78 21.65
N LEU A 262 -0.17 3.51 22.76
CA LEU A 262 0.55 3.17 23.98
C LEU A 262 0.01 1.89 24.64
N ALA A 263 -1.29 1.67 24.63
CA ALA A 263 -1.87 0.46 25.20
C ALA A 263 -1.42 -0.78 24.43
N TYR A 264 -1.54 -0.76 23.11
CA TYR A 264 -1.39 -1.96 22.29
C TYR A 264 -0.02 -2.16 21.64
N THR A 265 0.81 -1.12 21.52
CA THR A 265 2.18 -1.22 20.99
C THR A 265 3.25 -0.71 21.97
N GLY A 266 2.85 0.01 23.02
CA GLY A 266 3.75 0.57 24.03
C GLY A 266 4.58 1.75 23.53
N LYS A 267 4.36 2.23 22.32
CA LYS A 267 5.10 3.36 21.71
C LYS A 267 4.23 4.16 20.73
N LYS A 268 4.64 5.38 20.46
CA LYS A 268 4.10 6.20 19.37
C LYS A 268 4.82 5.91 18.06
N ALA A 269 4.20 6.20 16.92
CA ALA A 269 4.83 6.11 15.61
C ALA A 269 6.02 7.07 15.51
N ASN A 270 7.21 6.55 15.23
CA ASN A 270 8.46 7.32 15.21
C ASN A 270 9.53 6.80 14.23
N SER A 271 9.15 5.95 13.28
CA SER A 271 10.09 5.45 12.27
C SER A 271 10.61 6.56 11.36
N LEU A 272 11.76 6.33 10.75
CA LEU A 272 12.32 7.24 9.75
C LEU A 272 11.40 7.42 8.53
N ARG A 273 10.61 6.40 8.16
CA ARG A 273 9.62 6.52 7.08
C ARG A 273 8.48 7.47 7.48
N THR A 274 7.99 7.35 8.70
CA THR A 274 6.98 8.26 9.28
C THR A 274 7.50 9.69 9.31
N TRP A 275 8.69 9.90 9.89
CA TRP A 275 9.36 11.21 9.90
C TRP A 275 9.49 11.78 8.49
N ARG A 276 9.98 10.99 7.54
CA ARG A 276 10.26 11.45 6.19
C ARG A 276 9.00 11.87 5.44
N ALA A 277 7.96 11.05 5.46
CA ALA A 277 6.69 11.38 4.82
C ALA A 277 6.10 12.68 5.38
N LEU A 278 6.09 12.84 6.71
CA LEU A 278 5.61 14.05 7.36
C LEU A 278 6.49 15.27 7.03
N SER A 279 7.81 15.14 7.05
CA SER A 279 8.73 16.23 6.72
C SER A 279 8.61 16.69 5.25
N MET A 280 8.25 15.78 4.33
CA MET A 280 8.02 16.13 2.93
C MET A 280 6.75 16.95 2.72
N VAL A 281 5.71 16.73 3.52
CA VAL A 281 4.43 17.44 3.40
C VAL A 281 4.35 18.67 4.32
N THR A 282 5.16 18.73 5.38
CA THR A 282 5.21 19.84 6.35
C THR A 282 6.62 20.34 6.62
N PRO A 283 7.37 20.77 5.60
CA PRO A 283 8.74 21.28 5.79
C PRO A 283 8.83 22.44 6.77
N SER A 284 7.76 23.23 6.93
CA SER A 284 7.71 24.36 7.88
C SER A 284 7.86 23.95 9.34
N GLN A 285 7.48 22.70 9.69
CA GLN A 285 7.54 22.21 11.07
C GLN A 285 8.93 21.73 11.48
N ASN A 286 9.85 21.57 10.54
CA ASN A 286 11.24 21.16 10.79
C ASN A 286 11.32 19.94 11.74
N LEU A 287 10.51 18.91 11.45
CA LEU A 287 10.45 17.69 12.26
C LEU A 287 11.83 17.01 12.30
N GLN A 288 12.25 16.60 13.49
CA GLN A 288 13.55 15.94 13.68
C GLN A 288 13.40 14.41 13.56
N PRO A 289 14.38 13.72 12.96
CA PRO A 289 14.37 12.25 12.96
C PRO A 289 14.49 11.71 14.40
N HIS A 290 13.96 10.50 14.62
CA HIS A 290 14.01 9.82 15.93
C HIS A 290 13.36 10.57 17.11
N ALA A 291 12.38 11.43 16.85
CA ALA A 291 11.58 12.04 17.92
C ALA A 291 10.77 10.97 18.68
N ASP A 292 10.32 11.30 19.89
CA ASP A 292 9.45 10.44 20.71
C ASP A 292 8.00 10.43 20.19
N GLY A 293 7.81 10.27 18.88
CA GLY A 293 6.54 10.28 18.17
C GLY A 293 6.29 11.59 17.41
N TYR A 294 5.42 11.49 16.44
CA TYR A 294 5.06 12.60 15.55
C TYR A 294 3.57 12.95 15.69
N PRO A 295 3.20 14.22 15.50
CA PRO A 295 1.79 14.58 15.43
C PRO A 295 1.14 13.92 14.21
N MET A 296 0.04 13.21 14.43
CA MET A 296 -0.69 12.53 13.37
C MET A 296 -2.17 12.40 13.70
N PRO A 297 -3.09 12.78 12.78
CA PRO A 297 -2.81 13.35 11.46
C PRO A 297 -2.21 14.77 11.52
N ILE A 298 -1.62 15.23 10.39
CA ILE A 298 -0.95 16.53 10.29
C ILE A 298 -1.48 17.34 9.09
N ARG A 299 -1.56 18.66 9.20
CA ARG A 299 -1.94 19.53 8.09
C ARG A 299 -0.72 19.76 7.17
N PRO A 300 -0.78 19.42 5.89
CA PRO A 300 0.31 19.71 4.96
C PRO A 300 0.45 21.23 4.71
N ASP A 301 1.66 21.71 4.46
CA ASP A 301 1.93 23.12 4.18
C ASP A 301 1.31 23.60 2.86
N LYS A 302 1.06 22.68 1.93
CA LYS A 302 0.37 22.93 0.65
C LYS A 302 -0.54 21.75 0.33
N LYS A 303 -1.55 21.98 -0.50
CA LYS A 303 -2.36 20.90 -1.06
C LYS A 303 -1.49 19.96 -1.91
N LEU A 304 -1.76 18.66 -1.78
CA LEU A 304 -0.99 17.58 -2.40
C LEU A 304 -1.58 17.15 -3.73
N SER A 305 -0.75 16.99 -4.74
CA SER A 305 -1.08 16.40 -6.03
C SER A 305 -0.75 14.90 -6.06
N ILE A 306 -1.24 14.19 -7.07
CA ILE A 306 -0.82 12.79 -7.35
C ILE A 306 0.70 12.69 -7.50
N LEU A 307 1.36 13.67 -8.12
CA LEU A 307 2.82 13.69 -8.26
C LEU A 307 3.54 13.88 -6.92
N ASP A 308 2.97 14.66 -5.98
CA ASP A 308 3.53 14.76 -4.62
C ASP A 308 3.44 13.42 -3.89
N ILE A 309 2.31 12.72 -3.98
CA ILE A 309 2.09 11.39 -3.38
C ILE A 309 3.05 10.36 -4.00
N ARG A 310 3.16 10.35 -5.32
CA ARG A 310 4.12 9.51 -6.05
C ARG A 310 5.56 9.74 -5.59
N LYS A 311 5.94 11.02 -5.40
CA LYS A 311 7.27 11.38 -4.92
C LYS A 311 7.56 10.82 -3.52
N ILE A 312 6.57 10.81 -2.63
CA ILE A 312 6.73 10.22 -1.30
C ILE A 312 6.98 8.71 -1.41
N HIS A 313 6.21 7.99 -2.24
CA HIS A 313 6.42 6.55 -2.44
C HIS A 313 7.76 6.18 -3.10
N GLY A 314 8.38 7.10 -3.82
CA GLY A 314 9.71 6.91 -4.43
C GLY A 314 10.89 7.42 -3.59
N ASP A 315 10.66 7.93 -2.38
CA ASP A 315 11.71 8.58 -1.58
C ASP A 315 12.70 7.57 -0.99
N ARG A 316 13.98 7.84 -1.21
CA ARG A 316 15.14 7.09 -0.72
C ARG A 316 15.90 7.85 0.37
N LEU A 317 15.21 8.74 1.09
CA LEU A 317 15.77 9.64 2.10
C LEU A 317 16.77 10.65 1.49
N GLU A 318 16.62 10.97 0.19
CA GLU A 318 17.54 11.86 -0.52
C GLU A 318 17.60 13.24 0.13
N GLY A 319 18.83 13.76 0.23
CA GLY A 319 19.11 15.07 0.83
C GLY A 319 19.12 15.08 2.36
N THR A 320 18.98 13.94 3.02
CA THR A 320 19.12 13.79 4.47
C THR A 320 20.43 13.08 4.83
N GLU A 321 20.74 13.00 6.12
CA GLU A 321 21.88 12.21 6.61
C GLU A 321 21.71 10.69 6.36
N PHE A 322 20.47 10.22 6.09
CA PHE A 322 20.11 8.83 5.82
C PHE A 322 20.02 8.51 4.31
N ASP A 323 20.47 9.39 3.44
CA ASP A 323 20.38 9.28 1.97
C ASP A 323 20.97 7.96 1.46
N GLN A 324 20.10 7.04 1.04
CA GLN A 324 20.50 5.70 0.59
C GLN A 324 21.29 5.71 -0.73
N THR A 325 21.30 6.82 -1.46
CA THR A 325 22.06 6.95 -2.71
C THR A 325 23.52 7.39 -2.47
N LYS A 326 23.95 7.52 -1.21
CA LYS A 326 25.26 8.03 -0.82
C LYS A 326 26.01 7.07 0.10
N GLY A 327 27.28 7.37 0.29
CA GLY A 327 28.15 6.61 1.17
C GLY A 327 28.67 5.29 0.55
N LEU A 328 29.48 4.56 1.32
CA LEU A 328 30.13 3.34 0.83
C LEU A 328 29.16 2.22 0.46
N ALA A 329 28.05 2.10 1.20
CA ALA A 329 27.05 1.06 0.96
C ALA A 329 26.34 1.23 -0.40
N ALA A 330 26.18 2.47 -0.88
CA ALA A 330 25.64 2.78 -2.20
C ALA A 330 26.64 2.56 -3.34
N GLY A 331 27.91 2.31 -3.03
CA GLY A 331 28.96 2.13 -4.01
C GLY A 331 29.28 3.42 -4.79
N PRO A 332 30.12 3.33 -5.84
CA PRO A 332 30.55 4.49 -6.60
C PRO A 332 29.43 5.17 -7.39
N PHE A 333 28.36 4.45 -7.70
CA PHE A 333 27.29 4.90 -8.58
C PHE A 333 25.92 5.04 -7.89
N GLY A 334 25.91 5.09 -6.54
CA GLY A 334 24.76 5.52 -5.77
C GLY A 334 23.58 4.54 -5.76
N SER A 335 23.83 3.23 -5.87
CA SER A 335 22.74 2.23 -5.78
C SER A 335 22.07 2.25 -4.41
N PRO A 336 20.76 2.55 -4.30
CA PRO A 336 20.04 2.51 -3.03
C PRO A 336 19.64 1.09 -2.61
N ASN A 337 19.94 0.09 -3.41
CA ASN A 337 19.58 -1.31 -3.16
C ASN A 337 20.65 -2.00 -2.30
N TRP A 338 20.66 -1.68 -1.00
CA TRP A 338 21.60 -2.26 -0.07
C TRP A 338 21.17 -3.67 0.34
N PRO A 339 22.11 -4.61 0.51
CA PRO A 339 21.79 -5.94 1.00
C PRO A 339 21.27 -5.88 2.43
N PHE A 340 20.35 -6.79 2.76
CA PHE A 340 19.87 -6.96 4.13
C PHE A 340 21.03 -7.23 5.09
N GLY A 341 21.02 -6.58 6.25
CA GLY A 341 22.07 -6.70 7.26
C GLY A 341 23.30 -5.82 6.99
N ALA A 342 23.28 -4.95 5.98
CA ALA A 342 24.31 -3.93 5.84
C ALA A 342 24.32 -3.03 7.10
N PRO A 343 25.51 -2.64 7.62
CA PRO A 343 25.59 -1.70 8.72
C PRO A 343 24.83 -0.42 8.39
N ASP A 344 24.13 0.14 9.37
CA ASP A 344 23.37 1.39 9.25
C ASP A 344 22.26 1.35 8.17
N GLN A 345 21.79 0.14 7.81
CA GLN A 345 20.69 0.00 6.87
C GLN A 345 19.41 0.62 7.43
N THR A 346 19.04 1.76 6.89
CA THR A 346 17.77 2.43 7.15
C THR A 346 16.73 2.03 6.13
N ARG A 347 15.50 1.79 6.58
CA ARG A 347 14.37 1.49 5.70
C ARG A 347 13.78 2.79 5.16
N ALA A 348 13.94 3.06 3.88
CA ALA A 348 13.28 4.17 3.18
C ALA A 348 11.82 3.82 2.82
N ILE A 349 11.04 4.80 2.36
CA ILE A 349 9.69 4.59 1.83
C ILE A 349 9.81 3.87 0.49
N GLY A 350 10.56 4.41 -0.46
CA GLY A 350 10.89 3.77 -1.71
C GLY A 350 11.76 2.53 -1.50
N THR A 351 11.43 1.42 -2.10
CA THR A 351 12.20 0.17 -2.02
C THR A 351 12.06 -0.65 -3.29
N MET A 352 13.08 -1.44 -3.61
CA MET A 352 13.04 -2.42 -4.71
C MET A 352 12.19 -3.66 -4.36
N SER A 353 11.85 -3.86 -3.09
CA SER A 353 10.96 -4.96 -2.67
C SER A 353 9.47 -4.67 -2.84
N SER A 354 9.10 -3.50 -3.34
CA SER A 354 7.71 -3.21 -3.69
C SER A 354 7.32 -4.00 -4.94
N ASP A 355 6.29 -4.84 -4.83
CA ASP A 355 5.72 -5.54 -5.98
C ASP A 355 4.71 -4.66 -6.71
N THR A 356 3.94 -3.90 -5.94
CA THR A 356 2.91 -2.99 -6.46
C THR A 356 2.79 -1.77 -5.54
N ILE A 357 2.60 -0.60 -6.14
CA ILE A 357 2.23 0.62 -5.43
C ILE A 357 0.96 1.16 -6.05
N ILE A 358 -0.04 1.45 -5.22
CA ILE A 358 -1.34 1.95 -5.67
C ILE A 358 -1.62 3.29 -5.00
N ILE A 359 -2.05 4.26 -5.81
CA ILE A 359 -2.61 5.52 -5.33
C ILE A 359 -4.08 5.51 -5.75
N ASN A 360 -4.98 5.29 -4.80
CA ASN A 360 -6.42 5.34 -5.02
C ASN A 360 -6.89 6.78 -4.86
N GLN A 361 -7.49 7.33 -5.91
CA GLN A 361 -8.06 8.68 -5.99
C GLN A 361 -9.58 8.56 -6.09
N CYS A 362 -10.31 9.05 -5.08
CA CYS A 362 -11.76 9.00 -5.00
C CYS A 362 -12.30 10.43 -5.18
N ARG A 363 -13.18 10.66 -6.19
CA ARG A 363 -13.64 11.97 -6.62
C ARG A 363 -15.16 12.07 -6.52
N GLU A 364 -15.68 12.95 -5.63
CA GLU A 364 -17.11 13.04 -5.33
C GLU A 364 -17.95 13.69 -6.45
N TRP A 365 -17.32 14.51 -7.30
CA TRP A 365 -18.01 15.29 -8.34
C TRP A 365 -18.31 14.52 -9.63
N LEU A 366 -17.96 13.24 -9.69
CA LEU A 366 -18.20 12.36 -10.84
C LEU A 366 -18.95 11.11 -10.39
N PRO A 367 -19.75 10.47 -11.29
CA PRO A 367 -20.31 9.16 -11.02
C PRO A 367 -19.22 8.17 -10.60
N ALA A 368 -19.54 7.23 -9.71
CA ALA A 368 -18.55 6.37 -9.09
C ALA A 368 -17.62 5.65 -10.07
N LEU A 369 -18.16 5.14 -11.20
CA LEU A 369 -17.37 4.43 -12.20
C LEU A 369 -16.37 5.31 -12.97
N ILE A 370 -16.57 6.64 -12.98
CA ILE A 370 -15.66 7.64 -13.58
C ILE A 370 -14.79 8.28 -12.48
N GLY A 371 -15.39 8.55 -11.31
CA GLY A 371 -14.76 9.26 -10.19
C GLY A 371 -13.60 8.51 -9.57
N GLY A 372 -13.66 7.17 -9.49
CA GLY A 372 -12.59 6.34 -8.94
C GLY A 372 -11.46 6.13 -9.94
N VAL A 373 -10.22 6.46 -9.56
CA VAL A 373 -9.02 6.20 -10.36
C VAL A 373 -7.95 5.56 -9.49
N MET A 374 -7.41 4.46 -9.97
CA MET A 374 -6.28 3.75 -9.37
C MET A 374 -5.03 4.00 -10.20
N TRP A 375 -4.06 4.72 -9.65
CA TRP A 375 -2.75 4.90 -10.25
C TRP A 375 -1.87 3.73 -9.84
N VAL A 376 -1.61 2.84 -10.79
CA VAL A 376 -0.94 1.55 -10.55
C VAL A 376 0.51 1.64 -10.97
N GLY A 377 1.43 1.48 -10.01
CA GLY A 377 2.85 1.33 -10.23
C GLY A 377 3.28 -0.11 -9.92
N LEU A 378 4.01 -0.74 -10.83
CA LEU A 378 4.58 -2.08 -10.66
C LEU A 378 6.08 -1.99 -10.43
N GLY A 379 6.59 -2.64 -9.37
CA GLY A 379 7.99 -2.57 -8.96
C GLY A 379 8.32 -1.40 -8.02
N GLY A 380 9.59 -1.09 -7.85
CA GLY A 380 10.09 -0.09 -6.90
C GLY A 380 9.60 1.33 -7.17
N GLY A 381 9.23 2.07 -6.12
CA GLY A 381 8.53 3.35 -6.22
C GLY A 381 9.32 4.49 -6.86
N ASP A 382 10.64 4.44 -6.85
CA ASP A 382 11.52 5.45 -7.48
C ASP A 382 11.73 5.24 -8.98
N ILE A 383 11.48 4.01 -9.47
CA ILE A 383 11.79 3.56 -10.83
C ILE A 383 10.60 3.05 -11.63
N ASN A 384 9.43 2.88 -11.01
CA ASN A 384 8.23 2.44 -11.70
C ASN A 384 7.51 3.61 -12.40
N LEU A 385 6.50 3.28 -13.22
CA LEU A 385 5.58 4.22 -13.85
C LEU A 385 4.18 4.00 -13.29
N TYR A 386 3.50 5.07 -12.92
CA TYR A 386 2.11 4.99 -12.45
C TYR A 386 1.15 5.19 -13.62
N VAL A 387 0.33 4.19 -13.88
CA VAL A 387 -0.65 4.17 -14.98
C VAL A 387 -2.06 4.22 -14.38
N PRO A 388 -2.94 5.13 -14.84
CA PRO A 388 -4.28 5.25 -14.32
C PRO A 388 -5.22 4.15 -14.84
N PHE A 389 -5.99 3.55 -13.93
CA PHE A 389 -7.10 2.65 -14.22
C PHE A 389 -8.36 3.17 -13.54
N TYR A 390 -9.44 3.30 -14.28
CA TYR A 390 -10.73 3.75 -13.76
C TYR A 390 -11.50 2.62 -13.06
N ALA A 391 -12.26 2.95 -12.02
CA ALA A 391 -13.08 1.99 -11.28
C ALA A 391 -14.18 1.33 -12.14
N GLY A 392 -14.59 2.03 -13.20
CA GLY A 392 -15.63 1.57 -14.13
C GLY A 392 -15.21 0.59 -15.22
N ILE A 393 -13.92 0.26 -15.34
CA ILE A 393 -13.45 -0.66 -16.40
C ILE A 393 -13.97 -2.08 -16.21
N THR A 394 -14.02 -2.85 -17.29
CA THR A 394 -14.53 -4.22 -17.30
C THR A 394 -13.50 -5.26 -17.75
N ARG A 395 -12.37 -4.82 -18.24
CA ARG A 395 -11.25 -5.65 -18.71
C ARG A 395 -9.92 -5.01 -18.39
N LEU A 396 -8.88 -5.81 -18.28
CA LEU A 396 -7.50 -5.39 -18.05
C LEU A 396 -6.63 -5.65 -19.28
N PRO A 397 -5.58 -4.84 -19.51
CA PRO A 397 -4.58 -5.11 -20.54
C PRO A 397 -3.83 -6.41 -20.23
N LYS A 398 -3.59 -7.23 -21.26
CA LYS A 398 -2.98 -8.56 -21.11
C LYS A 398 -1.62 -8.51 -20.39
N ALA A 399 -0.81 -7.50 -20.66
CA ALA A 399 0.51 -7.37 -20.05
C ALA A 399 0.44 -7.25 -18.50
N TYR A 400 -0.61 -6.63 -17.97
CA TYR A 400 -0.81 -6.48 -16.53
C TYR A 400 -1.39 -7.72 -15.85
N THR A 401 -1.91 -8.68 -16.62
CA THR A 401 -2.44 -9.96 -16.12
C THR A 401 -1.51 -11.14 -16.37
N THR A 402 -0.31 -10.87 -16.91
CA THR A 402 0.65 -11.89 -17.34
C THR A 402 1.90 -11.87 -16.45
N GLY A 403 2.52 -13.03 -16.28
CA GLY A 403 3.78 -13.20 -15.58
C GLY A 403 3.67 -13.99 -14.29
N VAL A 404 4.82 -14.44 -13.81
CA VAL A 404 5.01 -15.05 -12.48
C VAL A 404 6.33 -14.53 -11.91
N ARG A 405 6.43 -14.46 -10.58
CA ARG A 405 7.61 -13.89 -9.91
C ARG A 405 8.89 -14.67 -10.16
N THR A 406 8.80 -15.95 -10.46
CA THR A 406 9.95 -16.87 -10.60
C THR A 406 10.52 -16.94 -12.02
N GLN A 407 9.94 -16.24 -13.00
CA GLN A 407 10.39 -16.30 -14.40
C GLN A 407 10.22 -14.95 -15.08
N PHE A 408 11.32 -14.40 -15.63
CA PHE A 408 11.27 -13.19 -16.46
C PHE A 408 10.41 -13.42 -17.71
N ASP A 409 9.58 -12.44 -18.05
CA ASP A 409 8.65 -12.50 -19.18
C ASP A 409 8.49 -11.12 -19.81
N TRP A 410 8.90 -10.94 -21.07
CA TRP A 410 8.74 -9.70 -21.81
C TRP A 410 7.28 -9.29 -22.06
N ASP A 411 6.35 -10.23 -21.97
CA ASP A 411 4.92 -9.96 -22.11
C ASP A 411 4.27 -9.51 -20.80
N SER A 412 5.01 -9.50 -19.69
CA SER A 412 4.57 -9.03 -18.38
C SER A 412 4.97 -7.57 -18.17
N ALA A 413 3.99 -6.71 -17.88
CA ALA A 413 4.23 -5.33 -17.51
C ALA A 413 5.17 -5.23 -16.29
N PHE A 414 4.93 -6.03 -15.24
CA PHE A 414 5.81 -6.07 -14.06
C PHE A 414 7.27 -6.30 -14.44
N TRP A 415 7.55 -7.31 -15.25
CA TRP A 415 8.93 -7.64 -15.60
C TRP A 415 9.60 -6.59 -16.48
N VAL A 416 8.85 -5.90 -17.33
CA VAL A 416 9.35 -4.77 -18.12
C VAL A 416 9.74 -3.60 -17.21
N PHE A 417 8.91 -3.30 -16.20
CA PHE A 417 9.22 -2.24 -15.22
C PHE A 417 10.38 -2.63 -14.30
N GLU A 418 10.37 -3.86 -13.77
CA GLU A 418 11.40 -4.37 -12.87
C GLU A 418 12.77 -4.46 -13.53
N LEU A 419 12.84 -4.75 -14.83
CA LEU A 419 14.10 -4.77 -15.58
C LEU A 419 14.79 -3.40 -15.55
N VAL A 420 14.04 -2.31 -15.77
CA VAL A 420 14.58 -0.94 -15.70
C VAL A 420 15.16 -0.68 -14.32
N GLY A 421 14.44 -1.03 -13.27
CA GLY A 421 14.88 -0.88 -11.89
C GLY A 421 16.13 -1.69 -11.55
N SER A 422 16.12 -2.97 -11.90
CA SER A 422 17.26 -3.86 -11.67
C SER A 422 18.50 -3.41 -12.42
N TRP A 423 18.33 -2.94 -13.67
CA TRP A 423 19.43 -2.45 -14.48
C TRP A 423 20.00 -1.14 -13.94
N ALA A 424 19.14 -0.24 -13.47
CA ALA A 424 19.55 1.05 -12.91
C ALA A 424 20.51 0.91 -11.72
N GLN A 425 20.47 -0.19 -10.96
CA GLN A 425 21.36 -0.41 -9.83
C GLN A 425 22.85 -0.45 -10.22
N LEU A 426 23.17 -0.74 -11.48
CA LEU A 426 24.55 -0.78 -11.97
C LEU A 426 25.19 0.61 -12.07
N ASN A 427 24.40 1.64 -12.37
CA ASN A 427 24.85 3.04 -12.45
C ASN A 427 23.70 4.00 -12.14
N TYR A 428 23.16 3.88 -10.92
CA TYR A 428 21.91 4.50 -10.51
C TYR A 428 21.95 6.04 -10.65
N VAL A 429 23.03 6.69 -10.19
CA VAL A 429 23.16 8.16 -10.20
C VAL A 429 22.99 8.79 -11.59
N ASN A 430 23.29 8.04 -12.65
CA ASN A 430 23.13 8.49 -14.02
C ASN A 430 21.81 7.98 -14.63
N MET A 431 21.50 6.69 -14.51
CA MET A 431 20.30 6.08 -15.10
C MET A 431 19.02 6.65 -14.51
N ILE A 432 18.98 6.95 -13.20
CA ILE A 432 17.78 7.50 -12.54
C ILE A 432 17.33 8.85 -13.14
N LYS A 433 18.25 9.63 -13.72
CA LYS A 433 17.92 10.90 -14.38
C LYS A 433 17.13 10.67 -15.67
N GLU A 434 17.51 9.67 -16.46
CA GLU A 434 16.83 9.29 -17.68
C GLU A 434 15.46 8.66 -17.34
N ILE A 435 15.41 7.80 -16.32
CA ILE A 435 14.17 7.19 -15.81
C ILE A 435 13.19 8.27 -15.33
N LYS A 436 13.62 9.17 -14.45
CA LYS A 436 12.76 10.26 -13.92
C LYS A 436 12.27 11.22 -14.99
N ALA A 437 13.08 11.47 -16.01
CA ALA A 437 12.66 12.30 -17.15
C ALA A 437 11.52 11.63 -17.94
N GLU A 438 11.61 10.34 -18.21
CA GLU A 438 10.57 9.59 -18.91
C GLU A 438 9.31 9.41 -18.05
N GLN A 439 9.47 9.13 -16.73
CA GLN A 439 8.36 9.12 -15.78
C GLN A 439 7.57 10.42 -15.84
N LEU A 440 8.27 11.56 -15.67
CA LEU A 440 7.63 12.86 -15.65
C LEU A 440 6.92 13.16 -16.96
N ARG A 441 7.52 12.80 -18.09
CA ARG A 441 6.92 12.99 -19.42
C ARG A 441 5.60 12.25 -19.55
N ILE A 442 5.56 10.97 -19.16
CA ILE A 442 4.37 10.13 -19.29
C ILE A 442 3.33 10.52 -18.25
N GLU A 443 3.70 10.55 -16.96
CA GLU A 443 2.75 10.81 -15.87
C GLU A 443 2.13 12.21 -15.93
N SER A 444 2.89 13.24 -16.38
CA SER A 444 2.30 14.56 -16.62
C SER A 444 1.30 14.56 -17.77
N ALA A 445 1.61 13.86 -18.87
CA ALA A 445 0.69 13.74 -19.98
C ALA A 445 -0.61 13.00 -19.60
N GLU A 446 -0.52 12.00 -18.69
CA GLU A 446 -1.71 11.34 -18.15
C GLU A 446 -2.60 12.29 -17.35
N LEU A 447 -1.99 13.07 -16.46
CA LEU A 447 -2.73 14.07 -15.66
C LEU A 447 -3.36 15.15 -16.54
N ASP A 448 -2.66 15.62 -17.57
CA ASP A 448 -3.17 16.64 -18.47
C ASP A 448 -4.37 16.15 -19.30
N ARG A 449 -4.38 14.87 -19.70
CA ARG A 449 -5.49 14.29 -20.48
C ARG A 449 -6.67 13.81 -19.63
N GLN A 450 -6.49 13.62 -18.31
CA GLN A 450 -7.53 13.08 -17.42
C GLN A 450 -8.86 13.83 -17.52
N ALA A 451 -8.82 15.16 -17.52
CA ALA A 451 -10.04 15.98 -17.61
C ALA A 451 -10.84 15.75 -18.91
N ALA A 452 -10.16 15.55 -20.04
CA ALA A 452 -10.82 15.26 -21.31
C ALA A 452 -11.43 13.85 -21.34
N ILE A 453 -10.74 12.87 -20.77
CA ILE A 453 -11.26 11.50 -20.65
C ILE A 453 -12.50 11.48 -19.73
N ASP A 454 -12.45 12.19 -18.62
CA ASP A 454 -13.56 12.32 -17.68
C ASP A 454 -14.79 12.99 -18.35
N GLU A 455 -14.58 14.06 -19.11
CA GLU A 455 -15.65 14.77 -19.83
C GLU A 455 -16.33 13.87 -20.86
N GLU A 456 -15.56 13.14 -21.65
CA GLU A 456 -16.12 12.23 -22.65
C GLU A 456 -16.85 11.05 -21.99
N ALA A 457 -16.24 10.45 -20.95
CA ALA A 457 -16.89 9.39 -20.19
C ALA A 457 -18.21 9.89 -19.55
N TRP A 458 -18.24 11.14 -19.07
CA TRP A 458 -19.45 11.72 -18.50
C TRP A 458 -20.56 11.91 -19.53
N LYS A 459 -20.24 12.37 -20.74
CA LYS A 459 -21.21 12.48 -21.84
C LYS A 459 -21.81 11.12 -22.19
N LEU A 460 -20.95 10.11 -22.36
CA LEU A 460 -21.37 8.75 -22.65
C LEU A 460 -22.20 8.14 -21.50
N TYR A 461 -21.85 8.43 -20.25
CA TYR A 461 -22.59 7.97 -19.07
C TYR A 461 -24.03 8.49 -19.03
N GLN A 462 -24.24 9.73 -19.48
CA GLN A 462 -25.59 10.32 -19.55
C GLN A 462 -26.47 9.65 -20.64
N GLU A 463 -25.86 9.09 -21.68
CA GLU A 463 -26.56 8.32 -22.71
C GLU A 463 -26.83 6.89 -22.22
N ASP A 464 -25.78 6.18 -21.81
CA ASP A 464 -25.80 4.84 -21.25
C ASP A 464 -24.51 4.59 -20.42
N PRO A 465 -24.61 4.25 -19.13
CA PRO A 465 -23.43 3.90 -18.30
C PRO A 465 -22.53 2.82 -18.91
N TYR A 466 -23.07 1.93 -19.74
CA TYR A 466 -22.30 0.91 -20.45
C TYR A 466 -21.32 1.52 -21.45
N LEU A 467 -21.72 2.56 -22.19
CA LEU A 467 -20.85 3.26 -23.15
C LEU A 467 -19.66 3.92 -22.44
N ALA A 468 -19.91 4.52 -21.27
CA ALA A 468 -18.83 5.08 -20.45
C ALA A 468 -17.84 4.00 -19.99
N ARG A 469 -18.34 2.83 -19.55
CA ARG A 469 -17.49 1.71 -19.16
C ARG A 469 -16.61 1.21 -20.31
N GLU A 470 -17.17 1.07 -21.52
CA GLU A 470 -16.41 0.63 -22.70
C GLU A 470 -15.36 1.68 -23.12
N HIS A 471 -15.72 2.96 -23.10
CA HIS A 471 -14.78 4.04 -23.36
C HIS A 471 -13.59 4.03 -22.40
N LEU A 472 -13.86 4.00 -21.08
CA LEU A 472 -12.83 3.95 -20.05
C LEU A 472 -11.99 2.67 -20.12
N THR A 473 -12.61 1.53 -20.44
CA THR A 473 -11.91 0.24 -20.59
C THR A 473 -10.93 0.30 -21.75
N ASN A 474 -11.35 0.80 -22.90
CA ASN A 474 -10.51 0.90 -24.08
C ASN A 474 -9.37 1.90 -23.84
N TYR A 475 -9.66 3.07 -23.27
CA TYR A 475 -8.63 4.04 -22.88
C TYR A 475 -7.59 3.42 -21.95
N CYS A 476 -8.00 2.75 -20.86
CA CYS A 476 -7.06 2.14 -19.92
C CYS A 476 -6.20 1.04 -20.57
N ILE A 477 -6.77 0.24 -21.48
CA ILE A 477 -6.02 -0.80 -22.20
C ILE A 477 -5.00 -0.19 -23.15
N GLU A 478 -5.39 0.79 -23.97
CA GLU A 478 -4.51 1.46 -24.92
C GLU A 478 -3.37 2.18 -24.18
N ASN A 479 -3.71 2.99 -23.19
CA ASN A 479 -2.77 3.72 -22.39
C ASN A 479 -1.75 2.83 -21.64
N ALA A 480 -2.23 1.75 -21.03
CA ALA A 480 -1.34 0.80 -20.34
C ALA A 480 -0.40 0.06 -21.32
N ASN A 481 -0.85 -0.24 -22.53
CA ASN A 481 0.02 -0.83 -23.56
C ASN A 481 1.09 0.17 -24.03
N GLU A 482 0.71 1.44 -24.27
CA GLU A 482 1.66 2.52 -24.60
C GLU A 482 2.71 2.72 -23.50
N ALA A 483 2.29 2.68 -22.24
CA ALA A 483 3.19 2.77 -21.08
C ALA A 483 4.21 1.62 -21.06
N VAL A 484 3.78 0.38 -21.28
CA VAL A 484 4.68 -0.79 -21.35
C VAL A 484 5.64 -0.67 -22.52
N ASP A 485 5.18 -0.22 -23.69
CA ASP A 485 6.04 -0.06 -24.88
C ASP A 485 7.08 1.04 -24.68
N SER A 486 6.67 2.18 -24.07
CA SER A 486 7.60 3.27 -23.71
C SER A 486 8.66 2.79 -22.72
N TRP A 487 8.26 2.00 -21.72
CA TRP A 487 9.22 1.47 -20.73
C TRP A 487 10.15 0.41 -21.30
N ARG A 488 9.67 -0.40 -22.25
CA ARG A 488 10.50 -1.34 -23.01
C ARG A 488 11.53 -0.61 -23.87
N ALA A 489 11.13 0.50 -24.49
CA ALA A 489 12.04 1.36 -25.25
C ALA A 489 13.09 2.00 -24.33
N LEU A 490 12.70 2.48 -23.15
CA LEU A 490 13.61 2.99 -22.12
C LEU A 490 14.60 1.91 -21.66
N ALA A 491 14.14 0.68 -21.38
CA ALA A 491 15.00 -0.44 -21.02
C ALA A 491 16.06 -0.70 -22.09
N ASN A 492 15.67 -0.75 -23.35
CA ASN A 492 16.59 -0.93 -24.49
C ASN A 492 17.62 0.21 -24.58
N SER A 493 17.18 1.45 -24.38
CA SER A 493 18.05 2.63 -24.37
C SER A 493 19.08 2.57 -23.23
N LEU A 494 18.62 2.26 -22.01
CA LEU A 494 19.49 2.14 -20.84
C LEU A 494 20.51 0.99 -21.00
N ILE A 495 20.10 -0.16 -21.57
CA ILE A 495 21.01 -1.25 -21.86
C ILE A 495 22.09 -0.81 -22.86
N ALA A 496 21.70 -0.08 -23.92
CA ALA A 496 22.65 0.40 -24.93
C ALA A 496 23.59 1.48 -24.36
N HIS A 497 23.07 2.42 -23.57
CA HIS A 497 23.88 3.51 -23.00
C HIS A 497 24.80 3.04 -21.86
N TYR A 498 24.43 2.00 -21.14
CA TYR A 498 25.11 1.56 -19.90
C TYR A 498 25.45 0.08 -19.90
N SER A 499 25.94 -0.46 -21.02
CA SER A 499 26.37 -1.87 -21.11
C SER A 499 27.30 -2.25 -19.96
N PHE A 500 26.93 -3.31 -19.19
CA PHE A 500 27.64 -3.75 -17.98
C PHE A 500 27.76 -2.67 -16.88
N GLY A 501 26.84 -1.69 -16.83
CA GLY A 501 26.90 -0.55 -15.93
C GLY A 501 27.85 0.57 -16.38
N THR A 502 28.61 0.36 -17.47
CA THR A 502 29.50 1.35 -18.06
C THR A 502 28.71 2.26 -19.02
N ALA A 503 28.86 3.58 -18.85
CA ALA A 503 28.22 4.53 -19.75
C ALA A 503 28.94 4.61 -21.11
N THR A 504 28.22 5.03 -22.15
CA THR A 504 28.79 5.32 -23.47
C THR A 504 29.80 6.45 -23.46
N THR A 505 29.79 7.32 -22.46
CA THR A 505 30.78 8.35 -22.22
C THR A 505 31.60 8.00 -20.98
N ILE A 506 32.92 8.12 -21.11
CA ILE A 506 33.86 7.70 -20.06
C ILE A 506 33.66 8.46 -18.74
N GLU A 507 33.22 9.72 -18.82
CA GLU A 507 32.98 10.57 -17.64
C GLU A 507 31.89 9.99 -16.72
N LYS A 508 30.87 9.35 -17.29
CA LYS A 508 29.77 8.72 -16.53
C LYS A 508 30.17 7.38 -15.90
N PHE A 509 31.31 6.82 -16.29
CA PHE A 509 31.81 5.54 -15.81
C PHE A 509 32.93 5.66 -14.77
N ILE A 510 33.62 6.81 -14.70
CA ILE A 510 34.70 7.01 -13.73
C ILE A 510 34.12 7.06 -12.32
N ALA A 511 34.58 6.15 -11.45
CA ALA A 511 34.21 6.17 -10.04
C ALA A 511 34.60 7.52 -9.40
N PRO A 512 33.73 8.13 -8.59
CA PRO A 512 34.00 9.41 -7.93
C PRO A 512 35.28 9.40 -7.12
N GLU A 513 35.96 10.53 -7.06
CA GLU A 513 37.24 10.66 -6.33
C GLU A 513 37.10 10.28 -4.85
N TRP A 514 36.02 10.73 -4.20
CA TRP A 514 35.74 10.40 -2.82
C TRP A 514 35.72 8.88 -2.57
N TRP A 515 35.08 8.12 -3.45
CA TRP A 515 34.96 6.65 -3.32
C TRP A 515 36.33 5.97 -3.54
N ARG A 516 37.07 6.41 -4.56
CA ARG A 516 38.43 5.90 -4.83
C ARG A 516 39.37 6.13 -3.65
N LYS A 517 39.31 7.33 -3.02
CA LYS A 517 40.08 7.68 -1.84
C LYS A 517 39.75 6.80 -0.66
N GLU A 518 38.46 6.67 -0.34
CA GLU A 518 37.96 5.86 0.78
C GLU A 518 38.39 4.39 0.67
N ILE A 519 38.24 3.79 -0.53
CA ILE A 519 38.67 2.41 -0.77
C ILE A 519 40.19 2.27 -0.65
N SER A 520 40.97 3.24 -1.10
CA SER A 520 42.43 3.16 -1.01
C SER A 520 42.94 3.27 0.42
N GLU A 521 42.30 4.08 1.27
CA GLU A 521 42.62 4.22 2.69
C GLU A 521 42.29 2.94 3.48
N LYS A 522 41.20 2.28 3.18
CA LYS A 522 40.80 1.00 3.83
C LYS A 522 41.57 -0.23 3.36
N ARG A 523 42.33 -0.13 2.26
CA ARG A 523 43.22 -1.19 1.79
C ARG A 523 44.64 -1.14 2.38
N LYS A 524 44.97 -0.08 3.09
CA LYS A 524 46.21 0.05 3.88
C LYS A 524 45.99 -0.49 5.29
#